data_9df21a7d9d593f2d17ccc1abb8169c1a
#
_entry.id   9df21a7d9d593f2d17ccc1abb8169c1a
#
_cell.length_a   1.000
_cell.length_b   1.000
_cell.length_c   1.000
_cell.angle_alpha   90.00
_cell.angle_beta   90.00
_cell.angle_gamma   90.00
#
_symmetry.space_group_name_H-M   'P 1'
#
loop_
_entity.id
_entity.type
_entity.pdbx_description
1 polymer ?
#
loop_
_entity_poly.entity_id
_entity_poly.type
_entity_poly.pdbx_seq_one_letter_code
_entity_poly.pdbx_strand_id
1 'polypeptide(L)'
;VIYVTDNGWIQNPNRGGYDARSKQTPYEGGIRTPIMFRWPAKIKPEERKELVSSIDIVPTILAASGVKAPDKLPGINLLPHLEKQIPIKRDIIFGESFAHDIADINKPEASLLFRWAIKDKWKLLLTYDGEVNRYKTTHPRNEKRPQLFDLSKDPHEKINQAKEHPSKVAELVKAINSWYPLKERKALTVFD
;
A
#
# COMPACT_ATOMS: atom_id res chain seq x y z
N VAL A 1 4.66 22.64 -6.26
CA VAL A 1 3.56 22.23 -5.34
C VAL A 1 3.39 20.73 -5.46
N ILE A 2 3.24 20.06 -4.31
CA ILE A 2 2.89 18.63 -4.21
C ILE A 2 1.58 18.55 -3.44
N TYR A 3 0.64 17.78 -3.97
CA TYR A 3 -0.62 17.47 -3.31
C TYR A 3 -0.72 15.97 -3.12
N VAL A 4 -1.01 15.54 -1.92
CA VAL A 4 -1.28 14.15 -1.54
C VAL A 4 -2.27 14.16 -0.37
N THR A 5 -3.16 13.18 -0.30
CA THR A 5 -4.00 12.97 0.87
C THR A 5 -3.39 11.90 1.78
N ASP A 6 -3.63 11.99 3.08
CA ASP A 6 -3.10 11.08 4.09
C ASP A 6 -3.67 9.67 3.97
N ASN A 7 -4.93 9.56 3.53
CA ASN A 7 -5.63 8.30 3.29
C ASN A 7 -6.75 8.48 2.26
N GLY A 8 -7.28 7.36 1.77
CA GLY A 8 -8.51 7.34 1.01
C GLY A 8 -9.76 7.48 1.88
N TRP A 9 -10.86 7.89 1.28
CA TRP A 9 -12.16 8.04 1.92
C TRP A 9 -13.28 7.68 0.98
N ILE A 10 -14.13 6.73 1.37
CA ILE A 10 -15.40 6.44 0.72
C ILE A 10 -16.48 6.69 1.75
N GLN A 11 -17.39 7.63 1.46
CA GLN A 11 -18.50 7.95 2.34
C GLN A 11 -19.44 6.76 2.45
N ASN A 12 -19.84 6.40 3.68
CA ASN A 12 -20.89 5.41 3.87
C ASN A 12 -22.24 6.03 3.45
N PRO A 13 -23.01 5.40 2.53
CA PRO A 13 -24.26 5.97 2.03
C PRO A 13 -25.41 5.93 3.04
N ASN A 14 -25.33 5.06 4.05
CA ASN A 14 -26.42 4.79 4.97
C ASN A 14 -26.24 5.41 6.36
N ARG A 15 -25.05 5.92 6.66
CA ARG A 15 -24.72 6.49 7.96
C ARG A 15 -23.59 7.52 7.84
N GLY A 16 -23.38 8.30 8.88
CA GLY A 16 -22.18 9.14 8.99
C GLY A 16 -20.89 8.34 9.02
N GLY A 17 -19.78 8.95 8.54
CA GLY A 17 -18.47 8.31 8.51
C GLY A 17 -18.15 7.58 7.21
N TYR A 18 -17.16 6.71 7.23
CA TYR A 18 -16.61 6.05 6.05
C TYR A 18 -17.05 4.59 5.92
N ASP A 19 -16.94 4.07 4.69
CA ASP A 19 -17.22 2.67 4.36
C ASP A 19 -16.20 1.71 4.98
N ALA A 20 -16.58 0.45 5.16
CA ALA A 20 -15.76 -0.58 5.78
C ALA A 20 -14.47 -0.93 5.02
N ARG A 21 -14.42 -0.65 3.71
CA ARG A 21 -13.22 -0.85 2.86
C ARG A 21 -12.58 0.48 2.45
N SER A 22 -12.58 1.45 3.33
CA SER A 22 -12.08 2.79 3.13
C SER A 22 -11.01 3.14 4.16
N LYS A 23 -11.04 4.34 4.72
CA LYS A 23 -10.09 4.82 5.75
C LYS A 23 -9.77 3.73 6.79
N GLN A 24 -8.52 3.67 7.22
CA GLN A 24 -7.98 2.71 8.20
C GLN A 24 -7.98 1.24 7.73
N THR A 25 -8.10 1.01 6.44
CA THR A 25 -8.01 -0.34 5.87
C THR A 25 -6.94 -0.43 4.79
N PRO A 26 -6.39 -1.62 4.51
CA PRO A 26 -5.40 -1.82 3.46
C PRO A 26 -6.03 -1.95 2.05
N TYR A 27 -7.34 -1.81 1.93
CA TYR A 27 -8.03 -1.83 0.64
C TYR A 27 -7.78 -0.55 -0.17
N GLU A 28 -7.96 -0.63 -1.49
CA GLU A 28 -7.77 0.54 -2.40
C GLU A 28 -8.53 1.78 -1.93
N GLY A 29 -9.74 1.61 -1.42
CA GLY A 29 -10.51 2.72 -0.86
C GLY A 29 -9.88 3.41 0.36
N GLY A 30 -8.93 2.74 1.02
CA GLY A 30 -8.20 3.29 2.17
C GLY A 30 -6.80 3.80 1.82
N ILE A 31 -6.10 3.14 0.88
CA ILE A 31 -4.69 3.41 0.61
C ILE A 31 -4.42 4.13 -0.72
N ARG A 32 -5.32 4.01 -1.71
CA ARG A 32 -5.15 4.67 -3.00
C ARG A 32 -5.55 6.12 -2.91
N THR A 33 -4.56 7.00 -2.98
CA THR A 33 -4.76 8.45 -2.90
C THR A 33 -4.10 9.13 -4.09
N PRO A 34 -4.59 10.32 -4.50
CA PRO A 34 -3.92 11.09 -5.54
C PRO A 34 -2.55 11.56 -5.06
N ILE A 35 -1.55 11.46 -5.93
CA ILE A 35 -0.25 12.12 -5.76
C ILE A 35 -0.06 13.03 -6.97
N MET A 36 -0.09 14.34 -6.78
CA MET A 36 0.00 15.32 -7.84
C MET A 36 1.20 16.23 -7.66
N PHE A 37 1.96 16.43 -8.74
CA PHE A 37 3.08 17.36 -8.78
C PHE A 37 2.78 18.50 -9.73
N ARG A 38 3.01 19.73 -9.30
CA ARG A 38 2.84 20.92 -10.12
C ARG A 38 4.10 21.78 -10.09
N TRP A 39 4.78 21.87 -11.23
CA TRP A 39 5.94 22.74 -11.48
C TRP A 39 5.91 23.20 -12.93
N PRO A 40 5.14 24.25 -13.29
CA PRO A 40 4.88 24.62 -14.68
C PRO A 40 6.13 24.88 -15.53
N ALA A 41 7.22 25.34 -14.89
CA ALA A 41 8.49 25.59 -15.60
C ALA A 41 9.23 24.30 -16.01
N LYS A 42 8.87 23.13 -15.42
CA LYS A 42 9.63 21.87 -15.60
C LYS A 42 8.77 20.66 -15.91
N ILE A 43 7.53 20.62 -15.42
CA ILE A 43 6.63 19.46 -15.52
C ILE A 43 5.45 19.85 -16.41
N LYS A 44 5.24 19.09 -17.49
CA LYS A 44 4.05 19.23 -18.34
C LYS A 44 2.85 18.52 -17.71
N PRO A 45 1.62 18.98 -18.00
CA PRO A 45 0.41 18.27 -17.57
C PRO A 45 0.37 16.86 -18.18
N GLU A 46 0.21 15.85 -17.32
CA GLU A 46 0.13 14.44 -17.70
C GLU A 46 -0.56 13.64 -16.60
N GLU A 47 -1.37 12.65 -16.97
CA GLU A 47 -1.86 11.61 -16.06
C GLU A 47 -1.03 10.34 -16.26
N ARG A 48 -0.51 9.79 -15.17
CA ARG A 48 0.36 8.62 -15.17
C ARG A 48 -0.29 7.45 -14.44
N LYS A 49 -0.02 6.23 -14.96
CA LYS A 49 -0.63 4.99 -14.44
C LYS A 49 0.37 4.03 -13.80
N GLU A 50 1.66 4.39 -13.81
CA GLU A 50 2.68 3.56 -13.20
C GLU A 50 2.54 3.51 -11.69
N LEU A 51 3.06 2.43 -11.09
CA LEU A 51 3.06 2.24 -9.65
C LEU A 51 3.96 3.25 -8.97
N VAL A 52 3.38 4.11 -8.13
CA VAL A 52 4.06 5.07 -7.27
C VAL A 52 3.58 4.92 -5.83
N SER A 53 4.37 5.39 -4.89
CA SER A 53 4.04 5.33 -3.47
C SER A 53 4.43 6.62 -2.76
N SER A 54 3.84 6.92 -1.62
CA SER A 54 4.17 8.11 -0.82
C SER A 54 5.64 8.18 -0.41
N ILE A 55 6.34 7.04 -0.32
CA ILE A 55 7.79 7.00 -0.06
C ILE A 55 8.63 7.67 -1.16
N ASP A 56 8.07 7.87 -2.36
CA ASP A 56 8.73 8.50 -3.49
C ASP A 56 8.75 10.03 -3.38
N ILE A 57 7.93 10.60 -2.51
CA ILE A 57 7.81 12.05 -2.34
C ILE A 57 9.11 12.64 -1.80
N VAL A 58 9.69 12.05 -0.76
CA VAL A 58 10.91 12.57 -0.13
C VAL A 58 12.10 12.59 -1.07
N PRO A 59 12.49 11.49 -1.75
CA PRO A 59 13.60 11.53 -2.71
C PRO A 59 13.35 12.50 -3.86
N THR A 60 12.09 12.68 -4.28
CA THR A 60 11.72 13.64 -5.32
C THR A 60 11.88 15.09 -4.85
N ILE A 61 11.50 15.41 -3.61
CA ILE A 61 11.69 16.75 -3.01
C ILE A 61 13.18 17.06 -2.88
N LEU A 62 13.98 16.13 -2.36
CA LEU A 62 15.42 16.32 -2.20
C LEU A 62 16.08 16.64 -3.55
N ALA A 63 15.76 15.85 -4.58
CA ALA A 63 16.25 16.10 -5.94
C ALA A 63 15.82 17.46 -6.49
N ALA A 64 14.55 17.85 -6.30
CA ALA A 64 14.04 19.15 -6.73
C ALA A 64 14.71 20.33 -6.02
N SER A 65 15.18 20.13 -4.79
CA SER A 65 15.89 21.13 -3.99
C SER A 65 17.42 21.10 -4.16
N GLY A 66 17.94 20.21 -5.02
CA GLY A 66 19.40 20.05 -5.21
C GLY A 66 20.11 19.41 -4.01
N VAL A 67 19.38 18.78 -3.11
CA VAL A 67 19.93 18.12 -1.93
C VAL A 67 20.19 16.64 -2.22
N LYS A 68 21.40 16.18 -1.90
CA LYS A 68 21.75 14.76 -2.04
C LYS A 68 20.92 13.90 -1.10
N ALA A 69 20.20 12.91 -1.65
CA ALA A 69 19.47 11.96 -0.83
C ALA A 69 20.43 11.01 -0.09
N PRO A 70 20.09 10.57 1.13
CA PRO A 70 20.81 9.47 1.80
C PRO A 70 20.82 8.21 0.96
N ASP A 71 21.93 7.45 1.01
CA ASP A 71 22.15 6.27 0.14
C ASP A 71 21.10 5.15 0.34
N LYS A 72 20.49 5.07 1.52
CA LYS A 72 19.48 4.05 1.87
C LYS A 72 18.06 4.59 1.97
N LEU A 73 17.77 5.76 1.40
CA LEU A 73 16.43 6.29 1.39
C LEU A 73 15.53 5.41 0.50
N PRO A 74 14.44 4.85 1.02
CA PRO A 74 13.50 4.10 0.19
C PRO A 74 12.74 5.04 -0.76
N GLY A 75 12.19 4.48 -1.82
CA GLY A 75 11.44 5.23 -2.83
C GLY A 75 12.27 5.58 -4.06
N ILE A 76 11.58 6.04 -5.08
CA ILE A 76 12.14 6.45 -6.37
C ILE A 76 12.10 7.99 -6.44
N ASN A 77 13.20 8.59 -6.92
CA ASN A 77 13.15 9.99 -7.34
C ASN A 77 12.33 10.10 -8.62
N LEU A 78 11.14 10.65 -8.53
CA LEU A 78 10.22 10.80 -9.66
C LEU A 78 10.56 11.99 -10.58
N LEU A 79 11.38 12.94 -10.14
CA LEU A 79 11.64 14.19 -10.86
C LEU A 79 12.12 13.97 -12.32
N PRO A 80 13.11 13.10 -12.61
CA PRO A 80 13.54 12.85 -13.99
C PRO A 80 12.43 12.26 -14.86
N HIS A 81 11.55 11.45 -14.28
CA HIS A 81 10.41 10.82 -14.96
C HIS A 81 9.34 11.86 -15.32
N LEU A 82 9.10 12.81 -14.43
CA LEU A 82 8.13 13.88 -14.62
C LEU A 82 8.62 14.95 -15.60
N GLU A 83 9.91 15.36 -15.51
CA GLU A 83 10.48 16.38 -16.40
C GLU A 83 10.66 15.88 -17.84
N LYS A 84 11.10 14.64 -18.01
CA LYS A 84 11.43 14.05 -19.31
C LYS A 84 10.33 13.14 -19.88
N GLN A 85 9.24 12.97 -19.17
CA GLN A 85 8.11 12.09 -19.53
C GLN A 85 8.56 10.65 -19.84
N ILE A 86 9.57 10.13 -19.11
CA ILE A 86 10.08 8.77 -19.29
C ILE A 86 9.37 7.80 -18.32
N PRO A 87 9.18 6.52 -18.71
CA PRO A 87 8.48 5.54 -17.86
C PRO A 87 9.18 5.30 -16.52
N ILE A 88 8.38 5.13 -15.47
CA ILE A 88 8.84 4.68 -14.16
C ILE A 88 8.96 3.16 -14.20
N LYS A 89 10.18 2.66 -13.99
CA LYS A 89 10.44 1.20 -13.95
C LYS A 89 10.27 0.70 -12.52
N ARG A 90 9.07 0.33 -12.17
CA ARG A 90 8.74 -0.31 -10.91
C ARG A 90 7.69 -1.40 -11.15
N ASP A 91 8.05 -2.63 -10.86
CA ASP A 91 7.18 -3.79 -11.11
C ASP A 91 6.25 -4.08 -9.94
N ILE A 92 6.61 -3.65 -8.72
CA ILE A 92 5.86 -3.97 -7.51
C ILE A 92 5.95 -2.83 -6.48
N ILE A 93 4.86 -2.61 -5.77
CA ILE A 93 4.82 -1.79 -4.55
C ILE A 93 4.34 -2.64 -3.37
N PHE A 94 4.79 -2.26 -2.19
CA PHE A 94 4.47 -2.92 -0.93
C PHE A 94 3.91 -1.92 0.07
N GLY A 95 3.21 -2.44 1.07
CA GLY A 95 2.83 -1.68 2.23
C GLY A 95 2.45 -2.59 3.40
N GLU A 96 2.41 -1.97 4.55
CA GLU A 96 1.97 -2.56 5.81
C GLU A 96 1.00 -1.63 6.53
N SER A 97 0.21 -2.22 7.41
CA SER A 97 -0.65 -1.50 8.33
C SER A 97 -0.47 -2.06 9.74
N PHE A 98 -0.25 -1.16 10.68
CA PHE A 98 -0.10 -1.49 12.09
C PHE A 98 -1.34 -1.07 12.86
N ALA A 99 -1.58 -1.70 14.03
CA ALA A 99 -2.55 -1.22 14.99
C ALA A 99 -2.19 0.22 15.41
N HIS A 100 -3.21 1.04 15.68
CA HIS A 100 -2.99 2.41 16.11
C HIS A 100 -2.22 2.49 17.43
N ASP A 101 -2.44 1.50 18.31
CA ASP A 101 -1.69 1.37 19.56
C ASP A 101 -0.46 0.49 19.35
N ILE A 102 0.68 0.98 19.82
CA ILE A 102 1.93 0.24 19.77
C ILE A 102 1.92 -0.79 20.90
N ALA A 103 1.99 -2.08 20.54
CA ALA A 103 2.04 -3.17 21.51
C ALA A 103 3.42 -3.26 22.20
N ASP A 104 4.50 -3.16 21.40
CA ASP A 104 5.87 -3.19 21.89
C ASP A 104 6.74 -2.33 20.96
N ILE A 105 7.41 -1.32 21.52
CA ILE A 105 8.27 -0.40 20.76
C ILE A 105 9.53 -1.11 20.19
N ASN A 106 9.97 -2.18 20.82
CA ASN A 106 11.12 -2.97 20.38
C ASN A 106 10.75 -4.09 19.41
N LYS A 107 9.44 -4.37 19.27
CA LYS A 107 8.88 -5.40 18.38
C LYS A 107 7.72 -4.83 17.57
N PRO A 108 7.99 -3.98 16.57
CA PRO A 108 6.93 -3.32 15.78
C PRO A 108 5.92 -4.31 15.18
N GLU A 109 6.40 -5.50 14.80
CA GLU A 109 5.57 -6.57 14.23
C GLU A 109 4.47 -7.07 15.19
N ALA A 110 4.57 -6.85 16.51
CA ALA A 110 3.50 -7.18 17.45
C ALA A 110 2.21 -6.40 17.16
N SER A 111 2.32 -5.21 16.62
CA SER A 111 1.20 -4.36 16.20
C SER A 111 0.78 -4.55 14.74
N LEU A 112 1.44 -5.43 13.98
CA LEU A 112 1.18 -5.62 12.55
C LEU A 112 -0.20 -6.23 12.32
N LEU A 113 -1.00 -5.59 11.48
CA LEU A 113 -2.33 -6.04 11.08
C LEU A 113 -2.36 -6.62 9.67
N PHE A 114 -1.70 -5.94 8.73
CA PHE A 114 -1.71 -6.32 7.33
C PHE A 114 -0.35 -6.06 6.68
N ARG A 115 -0.02 -6.89 5.68
CA ARG A 115 0.97 -6.58 4.64
C ARG A 115 0.34 -6.81 3.27
N TRP A 116 0.72 -6.02 2.30
CA TRP A 116 0.19 -6.15 0.96
C TRP A 116 1.26 -5.87 -0.11
N ALA A 117 1.01 -6.36 -1.31
CA ALA A 117 1.79 -6.04 -2.49
C ALA A 117 0.86 -5.85 -3.69
N ILE A 118 1.22 -4.90 -4.56
CA ILE A 118 0.59 -4.72 -5.88
C ILE A 118 1.66 -4.94 -6.93
N LYS A 119 1.42 -5.90 -7.82
CA LYS A 119 2.25 -6.19 -8.99
C LYS A 119 1.36 -6.37 -10.20
N ASP A 120 1.64 -5.61 -11.26
CA ASP A 120 0.78 -5.52 -12.43
C ASP A 120 -0.66 -5.14 -12.03
N LYS A 121 -1.62 -6.02 -12.32
CA LYS A 121 -3.02 -5.87 -11.94
C LYS A 121 -3.40 -6.57 -10.63
N TRP A 122 -2.48 -7.32 -10.03
CA TRP A 122 -2.75 -8.17 -8.88
C TRP A 122 -2.36 -7.49 -7.57
N LYS A 123 -3.28 -7.51 -6.62
CA LYS A 123 -3.02 -7.13 -5.23
C LYS A 123 -3.23 -8.31 -4.32
N LEU A 124 -2.20 -8.63 -3.54
CA LEU A 124 -2.29 -9.60 -2.45
C LEU A 124 -2.32 -8.88 -1.12
N LEU A 125 -3.23 -9.29 -0.26
CA LEU A 125 -3.37 -8.83 1.11
C LEU A 125 -3.21 -10.01 2.07
N LEU A 126 -2.30 -9.88 3.04
CA LEU A 126 -2.06 -10.83 4.13
C LEU A 126 -2.49 -10.23 5.46
N THR A 127 -3.25 -10.98 6.24
CA THR A 127 -3.79 -10.56 7.54
C THR A 127 -3.00 -11.16 8.69
N TYR A 128 -2.82 -10.39 9.77
CA TYR A 128 -2.14 -10.78 11.00
C TYR A 128 -3.01 -10.43 12.22
N ASP A 129 -2.85 -11.17 13.32
CA ASP A 129 -3.43 -10.77 14.60
C ASP A 129 -2.46 -9.85 15.35
N GLY A 130 -2.76 -8.56 15.39
CA GLY A 130 -2.10 -7.62 16.29
C GLY A 130 -2.46 -7.96 17.74
N GLU A 131 -1.47 -8.02 18.64
CA GLU A 131 -1.69 -8.39 20.04
C GLU A 131 -2.47 -7.31 20.78
N VAL A 132 -2.19 -6.04 20.50
CA VAL A 132 -2.89 -4.90 21.09
C VAL A 132 -3.61 -4.13 19.99
N ASN A 133 -4.92 -4.07 20.09
CA ASN A 133 -5.76 -3.32 19.18
C ASN A 133 -7.07 -2.93 19.84
N ARG A 134 -7.11 -1.76 20.50
CA ARG A 134 -8.36 -1.21 21.05
C ARG A 134 -9.37 -0.79 19.99
N TYR A 135 -8.92 -0.66 18.74
CA TYR A 135 -9.77 -0.30 17.59
C TYR A 135 -10.20 -1.54 16.77
N LYS A 136 -10.41 -2.68 17.41
CA LYS A 136 -10.81 -3.93 16.72
C LYS A 136 -12.00 -3.75 15.78
N THR A 137 -12.93 -2.88 16.12
CA THR A 137 -14.12 -2.60 15.32
C THR A 137 -13.86 -1.75 14.09
N THR A 138 -12.80 -0.93 14.09
CA THR A 138 -12.43 -0.06 12.96
C THR A 138 -11.47 -0.72 11.98
N HIS A 139 -10.88 -1.86 12.37
CA HIS A 139 -10.00 -2.66 11.54
C HIS A 139 -10.59 -4.06 11.32
N PRO A 140 -11.60 -4.20 10.45
CA PRO A 140 -12.26 -5.49 10.22
C PRO A 140 -11.25 -6.50 9.67
N ARG A 141 -11.00 -7.56 10.43
CA ARG A 141 -10.11 -8.68 10.10
C ARG A 141 -10.89 -9.99 10.02
N ASN A 142 -12.13 -9.91 9.51
CA ASN A 142 -13.01 -11.07 9.41
C ASN A 142 -12.48 -12.10 8.41
N GLU A 143 -11.78 -11.64 7.35
CA GLU A 143 -11.11 -12.54 6.43
C GLU A 143 -9.64 -12.68 6.82
N LYS A 144 -9.30 -13.84 7.38
CA LYS A 144 -7.94 -14.17 7.83
C LYS A 144 -7.10 -14.84 6.75
N ARG A 145 -7.74 -15.41 5.73
CA ARG A 145 -7.06 -16.04 4.59
C ARG A 145 -6.42 -14.99 3.70
N PRO A 146 -5.42 -15.36 2.91
CA PRO A 146 -4.90 -14.47 1.87
C PRO A 146 -6.02 -13.99 0.94
N GLN A 147 -6.00 -12.71 0.60
CA GLN A 147 -6.95 -12.12 -0.32
C GLN A 147 -6.19 -11.65 -1.57
N LEU A 148 -6.58 -12.17 -2.73
CA LEU A 148 -6.00 -11.79 -4.02
C LEU A 148 -7.07 -11.13 -4.89
N PHE A 149 -6.76 -9.94 -5.40
CA PHE A 149 -7.68 -9.16 -6.23
C PHE A 149 -7.08 -8.82 -7.58
N ASP A 150 -7.89 -8.89 -8.64
CA ASP A 150 -7.57 -8.35 -9.96
C ASP A 150 -8.08 -6.91 -10.05
N LEU A 151 -7.24 -5.93 -9.74
CA LEU A 151 -7.61 -4.51 -9.69
C LEU A 151 -8.07 -3.95 -11.05
N SER A 152 -7.75 -4.62 -12.16
CA SER A 152 -8.19 -4.20 -13.49
C SER A 152 -9.68 -4.50 -13.75
N LYS A 153 -10.22 -5.50 -13.06
CA LYS A 153 -11.62 -5.94 -13.17
C LYS A 153 -12.43 -5.66 -11.92
N ASP A 154 -11.77 -5.63 -10.77
CA ASP A 154 -12.37 -5.43 -9.46
C ASP A 154 -11.60 -4.37 -8.66
N PRO A 155 -11.68 -3.07 -9.05
CA PRO A 155 -10.99 -1.98 -8.36
C PRO A 155 -11.51 -1.73 -6.94
N HIS A 156 -12.62 -2.36 -6.57
CA HIS A 156 -13.21 -2.27 -5.23
C HIS A 156 -12.96 -3.51 -4.36
N GLU A 157 -12.16 -4.45 -4.85
CA GLU A 157 -11.67 -5.63 -4.11
C GLU A 157 -12.79 -6.48 -3.49
N LYS A 158 -13.87 -6.69 -4.23
CA LYS A 158 -15.07 -7.43 -3.77
C LYS A 158 -14.93 -8.95 -3.89
N ILE A 159 -14.12 -9.43 -4.85
CA ILE A 159 -14.03 -10.85 -5.22
C ILE A 159 -12.62 -11.36 -4.92
N ASN A 160 -12.49 -12.14 -3.84
CA ASN A 160 -11.23 -12.80 -3.51
C ASN A 160 -10.97 -13.97 -4.45
N GLN A 161 -9.91 -13.89 -5.25
CA GLN A 161 -9.49 -14.88 -6.24
C GLN A 161 -8.29 -15.74 -5.79
N ALA A 162 -7.97 -15.75 -4.49
CA ALA A 162 -6.79 -16.45 -3.99
C ALA A 162 -6.85 -17.97 -4.22
N LYS A 163 -8.04 -18.57 -4.16
CA LYS A 163 -8.23 -20.00 -4.40
C LYS A 163 -8.02 -20.38 -5.86
N GLU A 164 -8.42 -19.51 -6.77
CA GLU A 164 -8.34 -19.71 -8.23
C GLU A 164 -6.92 -19.49 -8.77
N HIS A 165 -6.09 -18.72 -8.03
CA HIS A 165 -4.74 -18.32 -8.45
C HIS A 165 -3.65 -18.61 -7.40
N PRO A 166 -3.50 -19.86 -6.91
CA PRO A 166 -2.57 -20.19 -5.83
C PRO A 166 -1.09 -19.89 -6.18
N SER A 167 -0.70 -20.05 -7.43
CA SER A 167 0.66 -19.72 -7.89
C SER A 167 0.97 -18.23 -7.78
N LYS A 168 -0.01 -17.36 -8.09
CA LYS A 168 0.13 -15.91 -7.96
C LYS A 168 0.20 -15.50 -6.48
N VAL A 169 -0.59 -16.13 -5.62
CA VAL A 169 -0.50 -15.95 -4.17
C VAL A 169 0.90 -16.29 -3.68
N ALA A 170 1.43 -17.48 -4.06
CA ALA A 170 2.77 -17.91 -3.65
C ALA A 170 3.87 -16.96 -4.12
N GLU A 171 3.80 -16.47 -5.37
CA GLU A 171 4.72 -15.46 -5.91
C GLU A 171 4.74 -14.19 -5.07
N LEU A 172 3.56 -13.62 -4.79
CA LEU A 172 3.46 -12.37 -4.05
C LEU A 172 3.77 -12.52 -2.56
N VAL A 173 3.44 -13.67 -1.94
CA VAL A 173 3.87 -14.00 -0.57
C VAL A 173 5.40 -14.01 -0.47
N LYS A 174 6.08 -14.66 -1.44
CA LYS A 174 7.55 -14.68 -1.51
C LYS A 174 8.11 -13.27 -1.63
N ALA A 175 7.52 -12.42 -2.48
CA ALA A 175 7.95 -11.04 -2.66
C ALA A 175 7.78 -10.21 -1.38
N ILE A 176 6.61 -10.30 -0.71
CA ILE A 176 6.35 -9.61 0.56
C ILE A 176 7.35 -10.05 1.65
N ASN A 177 7.61 -11.35 1.76
CA ASN A 177 8.54 -11.88 2.75
C ASN A 177 10.00 -11.50 2.47
N SER A 178 10.38 -11.33 1.20
CA SER A 178 11.71 -10.82 0.83
C SER A 178 11.88 -9.34 1.12
N TRP A 179 10.80 -8.55 0.93
CA TRP A 179 10.80 -7.11 1.21
C TRP A 179 10.84 -6.80 2.70
N TYR A 180 9.99 -7.47 3.49
CA TYR A 180 9.94 -7.31 4.95
C TYR A 180 9.86 -8.70 5.62
N PRO A 181 11.00 -9.34 5.91
CA PRO A 181 11.02 -10.65 6.56
C PRO A 181 10.58 -10.53 8.02
N LEU A 182 9.53 -11.23 8.39
CA LEU A 182 9.07 -11.36 9.78
C LEU A 182 9.77 -12.56 10.44
N LYS A 183 10.36 -12.35 11.63
CA LYS A 183 11.07 -13.37 12.37
C LYS A 183 10.14 -14.28 13.17
N GLU A 184 9.14 -13.71 13.83
CA GLU A 184 8.35 -14.40 14.86
C GLU A 184 6.86 -14.54 14.49
N ARG A 185 6.38 -13.93 13.39
CA ARG A 185 4.97 -13.96 13.00
C ARG A 185 4.78 -14.54 11.61
N LYS A 186 3.80 -15.42 11.50
CA LYS A 186 3.37 -15.99 10.22
C LYS A 186 2.07 -15.33 9.77
N ALA A 187 1.92 -15.10 8.48
CA ALA A 187 0.62 -14.78 7.91
C ALA A 187 -0.35 -15.92 8.24
N LEU A 188 -1.59 -15.57 8.48
CA LEU A 188 -2.66 -16.55 8.58
C LEU A 188 -2.92 -17.06 7.15
N THR A 189 -2.39 -18.22 6.84
CA THR A 189 -2.42 -18.82 5.49
C THR A 189 -3.33 -20.04 5.43
N VAL A 190 -4.33 -20.10 6.30
CA VAL A 190 -5.25 -21.25 6.33
C VAL A 190 -6.17 -21.16 5.11
N PHE A 191 -5.92 -22.04 4.17
CA PHE A 191 -6.81 -22.36 3.06
C PHE A 191 -7.62 -23.59 3.45
N ASP A 192 -8.62 -23.44 4.30
CA ASP A 192 -9.60 -24.49 4.58
C ASP A 192 -10.83 -24.33 3.70
#